data_9530682f47e5ad514da0e384bc101b4f
#
_entry.id   9530682f47e5ad514da0e384bc101b4f
#
_cell.length_a   1.000
_cell.length_b   1.000
_cell.length_c   1.000
_cell.angle_alpha   90.00
_cell.angle_beta   90.00
_cell.angle_gamma   90.00
#
_symmetry.space_group_name_H-M   'P 1'
#
loop_
_entity.id
_entity.type
_entity.pdbx_description
1 polymer ?
#
loop_
_entity_poly.entity_id
_entity_poly.type
_entity_poly.pdbx_seq_one_letter_code
_entity_poly.pdbx_strand_id
1 'polypeptide(L)'
;MAAAALAKTLGRECAIRLIESEEIGTVGVGESTVPHLEAFNRALGIDEAEFVRQVRGTFKLGIEFVDWGRLGDRYFHTFGPIGHDYGFLPFHQYWLKLFLSGKAEDIGAYSLHSVAAQRGKFMTSATDVPQNSPLYYVAHAYQFDAGLYARYLRSYSEARGVERTEGRVVDVKLRGTDGFIEAVVLEGGETTSGDLFIDCSGFRGLLIEQALHTGYDDWTHWLPCDRAMAVPSEKVGPATPYTRSTARAAGWQWRIPLQHRTGNGYVYSSKYISDDEVHRTLMSNLDGHALAEPRILKFTTGRRRKFWNRNCVAIGLASGFMEPLEATSIYLIQSGIGRLINLMPDRNFSPVLIDRYNKQAAFEFERIRDFLILHYFATERRDTPFWQYCGTMQIPEQLADNIRLFRDSGRFFRDADEMFALPSWVQVMMGQRFVPTRYHPAVDLVPEQEVVELVASVRNVIARCVEVMPTHEQFIARFCPAEAA
;
A
#
# COMPACT_ATOMS: atom_id res chain seq x y z
N MET A 1 7.59 8.94 11.27
CA MET A 1 8.05 9.11 9.86
C MET A 1 8.29 10.58 9.52
N ALA A 2 7.31 11.49 9.64
CA ALA A 2 7.51 12.92 9.35
C ALA A 2 8.66 13.54 10.15
N ALA A 3 8.65 13.40 11.48
CA ALA A 3 9.71 13.91 12.34
C ALA A 3 11.10 13.39 11.95
N ALA A 4 11.21 12.08 11.67
CA ALA A 4 12.47 11.45 11.25
C ALA A 4 13.00 12.00 9.93
N ALA A 5 12.13 12.15 8.93
CA ALA A 5 12.54 12.67 7.62
C ALA A 5 12.90 14.15 7.67
N LEU A 6 12.11 14.96 8.38
CA LEU A 6 12.39 16.38 8.54
C LEU A 6 13.68 16.62 9.35
N ALA A 7 13.89 15.91 10.45
CA ALA A 7 15.12 16.01 11.22
C ALA A 7 16.37 15.61 10.40
N LYS A 8 16.24 14.57 9.55
CA LYS A 8 17.32 14.15 8.65
C LYS A 8 17.64 15.20 7.59
N THR A 9 16.59 15.85 7.04
CA THR A 9 16.72 16.75 5.90
C THR A 9 17.06 18.18 6.33
N LEU A 10 16.41 18.69 7.38
CA LEU A 10 16.53 20.09 7.81
C LEU A 10 17.62 20.28 8.90
N GLY A 11 18.05 19.18 9.51
CA GLY A 11 19.07 19.24 10.54
C GLY A 11 18.66 20.15 11.72
N ARG A 12 19.58 21.00 12.16
CA ARG A 12 19.37 21.95 13.27
C ARG A 12 18.83 23.31 12.83
N GLU A 13 18.61 23.51 11.55
CA GLU A 13 18.08 24.79 11.01
C GLU A 13 16.59 24.99 11.36
N CYS A 14 15.89 23.90 11.69
CA CYS A 14 14.50 23.92 12.13
C CYS A 14 14.35 23.23 13.49
N ALA A 15 13.71 23.90 14.46
CA ALA A 15 13.29 23.27 15.69
C ALA A 15 12.07 22.37 15.40
N ILE A 16 12.17 21.09 15.68
CA ILE A 16 11.09 20.12 15.45
C ILE A 16 10.61 19.60 16.80
N ARG A 17 9.30 19.79 17.06
CA ARG A 17 8.64 19.23 18.24
C ARG A 17 7.64 18.16 17.82
N LEU A 18 7.72 16.98 18.42
CA LEU A 18 6.78 15.89 18.27
C LEU A 18 5.87 15.81 19.50
N ILE A 19 4.57 16.05 19.29
CA ILE A 19 3.56 15.88 20.35
C ILE A 19 2.79 14.61 20.05
N GLU A 20 2.80 13.68 20.98
CA GLU A 20 2.05 12.41 20.88
C GLU A 20 1.61 11.93 22.27
N SER A 21 0.62 11.03 22.29
CA SER A 21 0.15 10.41 23.54
C SER A 21 0.24 8.90 23.47
N GLU A 22 0.88 8.29 24.46
CA GLU A 22 0.97 6.82 24.61
C GLU A 22 -0.40 6.18 24.89
N GLU A 23 -1.33 6.93 25.50
CA GLU A 23 -2.71 6.46 25.76
C GLU A 23 -3.49 6.21 24.47
N ILE A 24 -3.25 7.02 23.43
CA ILE A 24 -3.93 6.87 22.13
C ILE A 24 -3.36 5.66 21.38
N GLY A 25 -2.07 5.38 21.57
CA GLY A 25 -1.36 4.26 20.96
C GLY A 25 -1.28 4.33 19.43
N THR A 26 -0.61 3.35 18.87
CA THR A 26 -0.49 3.19 17.42
C THR A 26 -1.57 2.23 16.92
N VAL A 27 -2.33 2.64 15.90
CA VAL A 27 -3.25 1.75 15.19
C VAL A 27 -2.40 0.83 14.31
N GLY A 28 -2.31 -0.46 14.67
CA GLY A 28 -1.56 -1.41 13.85
C GLY A 28 -1.59 -2.81 14.46
N VAL A 29 -1.89 -3.79 13.64
CA VAL A 29 -1.92 -5.22 14.02
C VAL A 29 -0.90 -6.04 13.24
N GLY A 30 -0.09 -5.42 12.45
CA GLY A 30 0.83 -5.89 11.44
C GLY A 30 0.55 -5.12 10.17
N GLU A 31 1.55 -4.39 9.72
CA GLU A 31 1.45 -3.57 8.50
C GLU A 31 2.11 -4.28 7.33
N SER A 32 1.52 -4.08 6.17
CA SER A 32 2.09 -4.47 4.87
C SER A 32 2.40 -3.22 4.07
N THR A 33 3.43 -3.26 3.25
CA THR A 33 3.90 -2.09 2.49
C THR A 33 4.08 -2.38 1.02
N VAL A 34 4.54 -1.35 0.31
CA VAL A 34 4.98 -1.38 -1.08
C VAL A 34 6.47 -1.03 -1.15
N PRO A 35 7.18 -1.28 -2.26
CA PRO A 35 8.65 -1.14 -2.35
C PRO A 35 9.22 0.23 -1.97
N HIS A 36 8.41 1.27 -2.04
CA HIS A 36 8.84 2.65 -1.70
C HIS A 36 9.37 2.81 -0.27
N LEU A 37 9.01 1.91 0.67
CA LEU A 37 9.53 1.98 2.04
C LEU A 37 11.03 1.70 2.11
N GLU A 38 11.56 0.84 1.26
CA GLU A 38 12.99 0.60 1.15
C GLU A 38 13.74 1.90 0.83
N ALA A 39 13.27 2.63 -0.18
CA ALA A 39 13.87 3.91 -0.58
C ALA A 39 13.79 4.96 0.53
N PHE A 40 12.67 5.03 1.25
CA PHE A 40 12.50 5.93 2.39
C PHE A 40 13.47 5.61 3.53
N ASN A 41 13.60 4.35 3.93
CA ASN A 41 14.52 3.93 4.98
C ASN A 41 15.99 4.16 4.56
N ARG A 42 16.33 3.87 3.32
CA ARG A 42 17.66 4.16 2.76
C ARG A 42 18.00 5.64 2.77
N ALA A 43 17.03 6.52 2.46
CA ALA A 43 17.22 7.99 2.57
C ALA A 43 17.46 8.45 4.01
N LEU A 44 16.89 7.76 5.00
CA LEU A 44 17.18 7.98 6.42
C LEU A 44 18.55 7.42 6.84
N GLY A 45 19.17 6.56 6.03
CA GLY A 45 20.41 5.84 6.37
C GLY A 45 20.16 4.65 7.29
N ILE A 46 18.98 4.06 7.23
CA ILE A 46 18.61 2.88 8.00
C ILE A 46 19.03 1.63 7.21
N ASP A 47 19.79 0.75 7.83
CA ASP A 47 20.17 -0.55 7.26
C ASP A 47 18.97 -1.48 7.19
N GLU A 48 18.83 -2.18 6.07
CA GLU A 48 17.67 -3.02 5.79
C GLU A 48 17.57 -4.22 6.75
N ALA A 49 18.68 -4.89 7.00
CA ALA A 49 18.68 -6.07 7.88
C ALA A 49 18.41 -5.68 9.34
N GLU A 50 18.98 -4.55 9.78
CA GLU A 50 18.69 -3.97 11.09
C GLU A 50 17.20 -3.62 11.21
N PHE A 51 16.65 -2.91 10.22
CA PHE A 51 15.23 -2.54 10.18
C PHE A 51 14.34 -3.77 10.32
N VAL A 52 14.51 -4.78 9.45
CA VAL A 52 13.67 -5.99 9.45
C VAL A 52 13.76 -6.74 10.79
N ARG A 53 14.95 -6.78 11.40
CA ARG A 53 15.18 -7.38 12.72
C ARG A 53 14.43 -6.62 13.81
N GLN A 54 14.59 -5.30 13.86
CA GLN A 54 13.99 -4.43 14.89
C GLN A 54 12.46 -4.42 14.87
N VAL A 55 11.87 -4.49 13.66
CA VAL A 55 10.42 -4.49 13.49
C VAL A 55 9.81 -5.89 13.44
N ARG A 56 10.61 -6.94 13.68
CA ARG A 56 10.22 -8.36 13.54
C ARG A 56 9.53 -8.65 12.21
N GLY A 57 10.04 -8.00 11.17
CA GLY A 57 9.45 -7.98 9.86
C GLY A 57 9.74 -9.22 9.02
N THR A 58 9.05 -9.33 7.90
CA THR A 58 9.27 -10.28 6.82
C THR A 58 9.26 -9.55 5.49
N PHE A 59 9.75 -10.20 4.43
CA PHE A 59 9.74 -9.61 3.09
C PHE A 59 8.45 -9.93 2.34
N LYS A 60 8.12 -9.07 1.37
CA LYS A 60 6.91 -9.18 0.57
C LYS A 60 7.22 -8.99 -0.91
N LEU A 61 6.78 -9.93 -1.75
CA LEU A 61 6.87 -9.88 -3.21
C LEU A 61 5.58 -9.41 -3.87
N GLY A 62 4.47 -9.38 -3.13
CA GLY A 62 3.17 -8.99 -3.65
C GLY A 62 2.01 -9.38 -2.74
N ILE A 63 0.83 -9.49 -3.32
CA ILE A 63 -0.42 -9.86 -2.66
C ILE A 63 -1.04 -11.04 -3.40
N GLU A 64 -1.44 -12.08 -2.67
CA GLU A 64 -2.31 -13.13 -3.17
C GLU A 64 -3.77 -12.74 -2.96
N PHE A 65 -4.53 -12.65 -4.02
CA PHE A 65 -5.97 -12.40 -4.00
C PHE A 65 -6.73 -13.73 -4.15
N VAL A 66 -7.65 -14.00 -3.24
CA VAL A 66 -8.44 -15.24 -3.19
C VAL A 66 -9.92 -14.87 -3.23
N ASP A 67 -10.70 -15.55 -4.08
CA ASP A 67 -12.16 -15.40 -4.21
C ASP A 67 -12.64 -14.02 -4.71
N TRP A 68 -11.80 -13.23 -5.36
CA TRP A 68 -12.18 -11.89 -5.84
C TRP A 68 -12.93 -11.91 -7.18
N GLY A 69 -12.43 -12.61 -8.19
CA GLY A 69 -13.11 -12.77 -9.47
C GLY A 69 -14.35 -13.66 -9.34
N ARG A 70 -14.13 -14.89 -8.92
CA ARG A 70 -15.15 -15.91 -8.56
C ARG A 70 -14.70 -16.63 -7.29
N LEU A 71 -15.62 -17.32 -6.64
CA LEU A 71 -15.27 -18.25 -5.55
C LEU A 71 -14.36 -19.36 -6.10
N GLY A 72 -13.23 -19.58 -5.44
CA GLY A 72 -12.17 -20.51 -5.83
C GLY A 72 -11.06 -19.90 -6.69
N ASP A 73 -11.24 -18.72 -7.26
CA ASP A 73 -10.19 -18.05 -8.03
C ASP A 73 -9.03 -17.59 -7.12
N ARG A 74 -7.81 -17.66 -7.68
CA ARG A 74 -6.60 -17.13 -7.05
C ARG A 74 -5.73 -16.44 -8.09
N TYR A 75 -5.19 -15.28 -7.76
CA TYR A 75 -4.18 -14.61 -8.57
C TYR A 75 -3.22 -13.82 -7.68
N PHE A 76 -2.07 -13.47 -8.23
CA PHE A 76 -1.08 -12.64 -7.57
C PHE A 76 -1.01 -11.27 -8.25
N HIS A 77 -1.02 -10.22 -7.44
CA HIS A 77 -0.53 -8.90 -7.82
C HIS A 77 0.83 -8.72 -7.16
N THR A 78 1.89 -8.84 -7.95
CA THR A 78 3.28 -8.81 -7.46
C THR A 78 4.02 -7.58 -7.96
N PHE A 79 5.11 -7.25 -7.27
CA PHE A 79 6.01 -6.18 -7.68
C PHE A 79 6.89 -6.62 -8.86
N GLY A 80 7.45 -5.63 -9.57
CA GLY A 80 8.37 -5.91 -10.66
C GLY A 80 7.69 -6.22 -12.00
N PRO A 81 8.49 -6.55 -13.03
CA PRO A 81 8.02 -6.72 -14.39
C PRO A 81 7.33 -8.06 -14.62
N ILE A 82 6.54 -8.10 -15.69
CA ILE A 82 6.01 -9.31 -16.31
C ILE A 82 6.80 -9.54 -17.60
N GLY A 83 7.57 -10.61 -17.66
CA GLY A 83 8.40 -10.92 -18.81
C GLY A 83 9.47 -9.86 -19.09
N HIS A 84 9.83 -9.77 -20.36
CA HIS A 84 10.77 -8.78 -20.88
C HIS A 84 10.23 -8.24 -22.21
N ASP A 85 10.15 -6.91 -22.31
CA ASP A 85 9.64 -6.25 -23.51
C ASP A 85 10.49 -6.61 -24.74
N TYR A 86 9.84 -6.78 -25.86
CA TYR A 86 10.49 -7.12 -27.13
C TYR A 86 10.23 -6.04 -28.17
N GLY A 87 11.31 -5.44 -28.68
CA GLY A 87 11.19 -4.26 -29.56
C GLY A 87 10.50 -3.10 -28.83
N PHE A 88 9.46 -2.55 -29.44
CA PHE A 88 8.68 -1.44 -28.89
C PHE A 88 7.37 -1.88 -28.19
N LEU A 89 7.13 -3.19 -28.10
CA LEU A 89 5.90 -3.69 -27.52
C LEU A 89 6.14 -4.36 -26.17
N PRO A 90 5.25 -4.13 -25.19
CA PRO A 90 5.31 -4.81 -23.92
C PRO A 90 5.12 -6.32 -24.09
N PHE A 91 5.85 -7.11 -23.30
CA PHE A 91 5.82 -8.57 -23.33
C PHE A 91 4.41 -9.16 -23.30
N HIS A 92 3.53 -8.60 -22.49
CA HIS A 92 2.17 -9.13 -22.33
C HIS A 92 1.36 -9.13 -23.65
N GLN A 93 1.70 -8.32 -24.67
CA GLN A 93 1.02 -8.33 -25.94
C GLN A 93 1.38 -9.59 -26.78
N TYR A 94 2.63 -10.05 -26.70
CA TYR A 94 3.07 -11.32 -27.31
C TYR A 94 2.47 -12.51 -26.58
N TRP A 95 2.49 -12.46 -25.24
CA TRP A 95 1.84 -13.44 -24.40
C TRP A 95 0.34 -13.53 -24.67
N LEU A 96 -0.36 -12.39 -24.81
CA LEU A 96 -1.80 -12.33 -25.03
C LEU A 96 -2.22 -13.02 -26.34
N LYS A 97 -1.43 -12.88 -27.43
CA LYS A 97 -1.64 -13.63 -28.68
C LYS A 97 -1.71 -15.14 -28.42
N LEU A 98 -0.75 -15.66 -27.67
CA LEU A 98 -0.69 -17.09 -27.36
C LEU A 98 -1.76 -17.49 -26.34
N PHE A 99 -2.04 -16.64 -25.36
CA PHE A 99 -3.06 -16.89 -24.34
C PHE A 99 -4.45 -17.02 -24.97
N LEU A 100 -4.83 -16.11 -25.87
CA LEU A 100 -6.11 -16.14 -26.56
C LEU A 100 -6.26 -17.35 -27.51
N SER A 101 -5.15 -17.93 -27.97
CA SER A 101 -5.14 -19.18 -28.76
C SER A 101 -4.99 -20.45 -27.89
N GLY A 102 -4.97 -20.33 -26.55
CA GLY A 102 -4.82 -21.45 -25.63
C GLY A 102 -3.41 -22.06 -25.59
N LYS A 103 -2.39 -21.32 -26.06
CA LYS A 103 -0.99 -21.78 -26.15
C LYS A 103 -0.07 -21.20 -25.05
N ALA A 104 -0.58 -20.38 -24.14
CA ALA A 104 0.18 -19.83 -23.02
C ALA A 104 -0.52 -20.08 -21.69
N GLU A 105 0.28 -20.22 -20.62
CA GLU A 105 -0.20 -20.30 -19.25
C GLU A 105 -0.67 -18.94 -18.73
N ASP A 106 -1.19 -18.92 -17.49
CA ASP A 106 -1.53 -17.68 -16.79
C ASP A 106 -0.34 -16.71 -16.74
N ILE A 107 -0.64 -15.40 -16.77
CA ILE A 107 0.37 -14.35 -16.82
C ILE A 107 1.34 -14.39 -15.63
N GLY A 108 0.93 -14.89 -14.48
CA GLY A 108 1.76 -15.06 -13.30
C GLY A 108 2.97 -15.98 -13.51
N ALA A 109 2.90 -16.93 -14.46
CA ALA A 109 4.03 -17.81 -14.81
C ALA A 109 5.21 -17.05 -15.45
N TYR A 110 4.98 -15.83 -15.88
CA TYR A 110 5.95 -14.95 -16.55
C TYR A 110 6.42 -13.80 -15.65
N SER A 111 6.17 -13.89 -14.35
CA SER A 111 6.68 -12.97 -13.32
C SER A 111 7.55 -13.72 -12.32
N LEU A 112 8.83 -13.29 -12.18
CA LEU A 112 9.74 -13.85 -11.16
C LEU A 112 9.09 -13.81 -9.77
N HIS A 113 8.48 -12.67 -9.43
CA HIS A 113 7.88 -12.43 -8.12
C HIS A 113 6.70 -13.35 -7.85
N SER A 114 5.84 -13.58 -8.85
CA SER A 114 4.70 -14.50 -8.71
C SER A 114 5.16 -15.93 -8.51
N VAL A 115 6.10 -16.41 -9.32
CA VAL A 115 6.61 -17.79 -9.21
C VAL A 115 7.40 -18.00 -7.91
N ALA A 116 8.20 -17.02 -7.48
CA ALA A 116 8.92 -17.07 -6.22
C ALA A 116 7.97 -17.06 -5.02
N ALA A 117 6.96 -16.17 -5.03
CA ALA A 117 5.95 -16.09 -3.99
C ALA A 117 5.19 -17.40 -3.81
N GLN A 118 4.70 -18.00 -4.92
CA GLN A 118 4.01 -19.29 -4.91
C GLN A 118 4.86 -20.43 -4.33
N ARG A 119 6.19 -20.38 -4.54
CA ARG A 119 7.13 -21.38 -4.03
C ARG A 119 7.70 -21.04 -2.66
N GLY A 120 7.24 -19.98 -2.00
CA GLY A 120 7.73 -19.55 -0.69
C GLY A 120 9.21 -19.15 -0.70
N LYS A 121 9.72 -18.66 -1.84
CA LYS A 121 11.11 -18.27 -2.03
C LYS A 121 11.29 -16.76 -2.06
N PHE A 122 12.44 -16.31 -1.59
CA PHE A 122 12.79 -14.88 -1.57
C PHE A 122 14.29 -14.67 -1.58
N MET A 123 14.73 -13.65 -2.28
CA MET A 123 16.04 -13.02 -2.13
C MET A 123 15.95 -11.54 -2.52
N THR A 124 16.89 -10.73 -2.06
CA THR A 124 17.09 -9.37 -2.56
C THR A 124 17.81 -9.40 -3.90
N SER A 125 17.90 -8.25 -4.57
CA SER A 125 18.62 -8.09 -5.84
C SER A 125 20.05 -8.61 -5.76
N ALA A 126 20.48 -9.34 -6.78
CA ALA A 126 21.84 -9.88 -6.89
C ALA A 126 22.66 -9.01 -7.84
N THR A 127 23.76 -8.42 -7.33
CA THR A 127 24.65 -7.54 -8.13
C THR A 127 25.73 -8.28 -8.90
N ASP A 128 25.92 -9.56 -8.61
CA ASP A 128 26.91 -10.47 -9.22
C ASP A 128 26.37 -11.26 -10.42
N VAL A 129 25.14 -10.95 -10.86
CA VAL A 129 24.51 -11.53 -12.05
C VAL A 129 24.45 -10.51 -13.20
N PRO A 130 24.31 -10.95 -14.47
CA PRO A 130 24.13 -10.04 -15.59
C PRO A 130 22.91 -9.11 -15.40
N GLN A 131 23.00 -7.87 -15.87
CA GLN A 131 21.94 -6.86 -15.72
C GLN A 131 20.60 -7.24 -16.36
N ASN A 132 20.63 -8.10 -17.38
CA ASN A 132 19.42 -8.65 -18.02
C ASN A 132 18.86 -9.88 -17.30
N SER A 133 19.48 -10.33 -16.21
CA SER A 133 18.92 -11.38 -15.36
C SER A 133 17.73 -10.86 -14.55
N PRO A 134 16.62 -11.63 -14.44
CA PRO A 134 15.53 -11.27 -13.52
C PRO A 134 15.95 -11.11 -12.05
N LEU A 135 17.08 -11.71 -11.64
CA LEU A 135 17.62 -11.59 -10.29
C LEU A 135 18.39 -10.29 -10.04
N TYR A 136 18.77 -9.56 -11.09
CA TYR A 136 19.49 -8.29 -10.94
C TYR A 136 18.67 -7.22 -10.22
N TYR A 137 17.32 -7.24 -10.43
CA TYR A 137 16.40 -6.34 -9.75
C TYR A 137 15.19 -7.10 -9.22
N VAL A 138 15.18 -7.39 -7.94
CA VAL A 138 14.05 -8.02 -7.22
C VAL A 138 13.38 -6.95 -6.38
N ALA A 139 12.32 -6.37 -6.92
CA ALA A 139 11.49 -5.41 -6.19
C ALA A 139 10.79 -6.10 -5.01
N HIS A 140 10.92 -5.55 -3.83
CA HIS A 140 10.29 -6.11 -2.65
C HIS A 140 9.82 -5.02 -1.67
N ALA A 141 8.98 -5.42 -0.77
CA ALA A 141 8.48 -4.62 0.32
C ALA A 141 8.55 -5.41 1.63
N TYR A 142 7.91 -4.92 2.66
CA TYR A 142 7.98 -5.50 4.00
C TYR A 142 6.60 -5.70 4.60
N GLN A 143 6.55 -6.66 5.52
CA GLN A 143 5.47 -6.87 6.46
C GLN A 143 6.06 -6.74 7.86
N PHE A 144 5.52 -5.91 8.74
CA PHE A 144 6.16 -5.64 10.03
C PHE A 144 5.19 -5.16 11.11
N ASP A 145 5.69 -5.13 12.35
CA ASP A 145 4.97 -4.56 13.50
C ASP A 145 5.10 -3.03 13.50
N ALA A 146 3.98 -2.33 13.25
CA ALA A 146 3.96 -0.87 13.18
C ALA A 146 4.34 -0.19 14.52
N GLY A 147 4.01 -0.82 15.64
CA GLY A 147 4.39 -0.30 16.96
C GLY A 147 5.91 -0.33 17.17
N LEU A 148 6.57 -1.40 16.71
CA LEU A 148 8.03 -1.49 16.73
C LEU A 148 8.67 -0.44 15.83
N TYR A 149 8.14 -0.25 14.62
CA TYR A 149 8.64 0.77 13.72
C TYR A 149 8.44 2.19 14.26
N ALA A 150 7.30 2.47 14.87
CA ALA A 150 7.05 3.76 15.52
C ALA A 150 8.08 4.06 16.62
N ARG A 151 8.39 3.08 17.49
CA ARG A 151 9.42 3.21 18.51
C ARG A 151 10.82 3.42 17.94
N TYR A 152 11.16 2.65 16.90
CA TYR A 152 12.44 2.79 16.21
C TYR A 152 12.62 4.20 15.62
N LEU A 153 11.61 4.72 14.93
CA LEU A 153 11.64 6.06 14.36
C LEU A 153 11.58 7.18 15.41
N ARG A 154 10.95 6.95 16.57
CA ARG A 154 10.99 7.87 17.71
C ARG A 154 12.44 8.04 18.17
N SER A 155 13.11 6.95 18.54
CA SER A 155 14.50 6.99 18.99
C SER A 155 15.43 7.60 17.94
N TYR A 156 15.22 7.27 16.66
CA TYR A 156 15.93 7.87 15.55
C TYR A 156 15.78 9.39 15.47
N SER A 157 14.57 9.89 15.72
CA SER A 157 14.23 11.32 15.65
C SER A 157 14.81 12.09 16.84
N GLU A 158 14.64 11.57 18.06
CA GLU A 158 15.15 12.15 19.30
C GLU A 158 16.69 12.26 19.26
N ALA A 159 17.39 11.23 18.78
CA ALA A 159 18.83 11.25 18.56
C ALA A 159 19.30 12.34 17.58
N ARG A 160 18.38 12.92 16.79
CA ARG A 160 18.64 14.03 15.84
C ARG A 160 18.08 15.36 16.30
N GLY A 161 17.72 15.49 17.57
CA GLY A 161 17.31 16.75 18.17
C GLY A 161 15.82 17.06 18.06
N VAL A 162 14.98 16.09 17.71
CA VAL A 162 13.53 16.26 17.83
C VAL A 162 13.15 16.26 19.30
N GLU A 163 12.49 17.32 19.74
CA GLU A 163 11.93 17.40 21.10
C GLU A 163 10.58 16.68 21.16
N ARG A 164 10.51 15.62 21.95
CA ARG A 164 9.25 14.92 22.18
C ARG A 164 8.53 15.47 23.40
N THR A 165 7.25 15.76 23.24
CA THR A 165 6.34 16.12 24.33
C THR A 165 5.24 15.05 24.43
N GLU A 166 5.15 14.39 25.59
CA GLU A 166 4.01 13.52 25.90
C GLU A 166 2.81 14.39 26.24
N GLY A 167 1.68 14.18 25.55
CA GLY A 167 0.47 14.90 25.87
C GLY A 167 -0.59 14.79 24.78
N ARG A 168 -1.84 15.03 25.18
CA ARG A 168 -3.00 15.01 24.30
C ARG A 168 -3.38 16.45 23.96
N VAL A 169 -3.45 16.77 22.66
CA VAL A 169 -3.95 18.06 22.18
C VAL A 169 -5.47 18.11 22.41
N VAL A 170 -5.92 19.13 23.11
CA VAL A 170 -7.34 19.35 23.46
C VAL A 170 -7.94 20.62 22.84
N ASP A 171 -7.10 21.59 22.44
CA ASP A 171 -7.55 22.82 21.79
C ASP A 171 -6.49 23.35 20.82
N VAL A 172 -6.93 24.19 19.88
CA VAL A 172 -6.10 24.81 18.83
C VAL A 172 -6.38 26.30 18.77
N LYS A 173 -5.36 27.12 19.01
CA LYS A 173 -5.47 28.59 18.92
C LYS A 173 -5.17 29.05 17.51
N LEU A 174 -6.08 29.85 16.96
CA LEU A 174 -5.94 30.48 15.65
C LEU A 174 -5.60 31.97 15.78
N ARG A 175 -4.72 32.45 14.91
CA ARG A 175 -4.43 33.90 14.80
C ARG A 175 -5.68 34.64 14.27
N GLY A 176 -6.07 35.70 14.93
CA GLY A 176 -7.23 36.49 14.54
C GLY A 176 -7.10 37.22 13.19
N THR A 177 -5.86 37.45 12.72
CA THR A 177 -5.57 38.23 11.51
C THR A 177 -5.74 37.45 10.21
N ASP A 178 -5.33 36.19 10.19
CA ASP A 178 -5.26 35.34 8.99
C ASP A 178 -5.80 33.93 9.19
N GLY A 179 -6.15 33.60 10.44
CA GLY A 179 -6.69 32.30 10.81
C GLY A 179 -5.65 31.15 10.73
N PHE A 180 -4.36 31.46 10.67
CA PHE A 180 -3.30 30.48 10.79
C PHE A 180 -3.33 29.88 12.21
N ILE A 181 -2.86 28.65 12.35
CA ILE A 181 -2.64 28.05 13.67
C ILE A 181 -1.49 28.80 14.36
N GLU A 182 -1.74 29.31 15.54
CA GLU A 182 -0.76 29.95 16.39
C GLU A 182 -0.12 28.92 17.34
N ALA A 183 -0.96 28.08 17.95
CA ALA A 183 -0.51 27.11 18.94
C ALA A 183 -1.52 25.97 19.12
N VAL A 184 -1.04 24.88 19.69
CA VAL A 184 -1.86 23.79 20.23
C VAL A 184 -1.82 23.83 21.75
N VAL A 185 -2.93 23.45 22.40
CA VAL A 185 -3.04 23.38 23.86
C VAL A 185 -3.15 21.92 24.27
N LEU A 186 -2.30 21.52 25.20
CA LEU A 186 -2.31 20.16 25.77
C LEU A 186 -3.28 20.07 26.94
N GLU A 187 -3.70 18.86 27.29
CA GLU A 187 -4.65 18.58 28.38
C GLU A 187 -4.21 19.17 29.74
N GLY A 188 -2.89 19.23 29.98
CA GLY A 188 -2.30 19.89 31.15
C GLY A 188 -2.31 21.43 31.12
N GLY A 189 -2.84 22.07 30.05
CA GLY A 189 -2.86 23.51 29.88
C GLY A 189 -1.58 24.08 29.25
N GLU A 190 -0.55 23.28 28.99
CA GLU A 190 0.64 23.69 28.26
C GLU A 190 0.26 24.10 26.84
N THR A 191 0.88 25.19 26.37
CA THR A 191 0.67 25.72 25.01
C THR A 191 1.96 25.61 24.20
N THR A 192 1.88 24.99 23.03
CA THR A 192 3.01 24.85 22.10
C THR A 192 2.74 25.60 20.82
N SER A 193 3.54 26.63 20.55
CA SER A 193 3.48 27.40 19.30
C SER A 193 4.35 26.81 18.20
N GLY A 194 4.08 27.16 16.95
CA GLY A 194 4.88 26.77 15.79
C GLY A 194 4.58 27.60 14.55
N ASP A 195 5.51 27.63 13.62
CA ASP A 195 5.33 28.28 12.31
C ASP A 195 4.57 27.38 11.34
N LEU A 196 4.91 26.10 11.29
CA LEU A 196 4.28 25.06 10.46
C LEU A 196 3.81 23.89 11.33
N PHE A 197 2.60 23.42 11.09
CA PHE A 197 2.02 22.28 11.79
C PHE A 197 1.80 21.12 10.83
N ILE A 198 2.17 19.91 11.27
CA ILE A 198 1.90 18.67 10.55
C ILE A 198 0.87 17.87 11.33
N ASP A 199 -0.34 17.80 10.79
CA ASP A 199 -1.44 17.08 11.42
C ASP A 199 -1.33 15.58 11.11
N CYS A 200 -0.93 14.80 12.11
CA CYS A 200 -0.93 13.34 12.12
C CYS A 200 -1.92 12.79 13.15
N SER A 201 -2.96 13.53 13.52
CA SER A 201 -3.90 13.21 14.60
C SER A 201 -4.94 12.14 14.27
N GLY A 202 -4.69 11.34 13.23
CA GLY A 202 -5.55 10.24 12.84
C GLY A 202 -6.84 10.71 12.14
N PHE A 203 -7.87 9.88 12.14
CA PHE A 203 -9.15 10.15 11.48
C PHE A 203 -9.82 11.46 11.93
N ARG A 204 -9.51 11.90 13.15
CA ARG A 204 -10.10 13.12 13.72
C ARG A 204 -9.67 14.38 12.97
N GLY A 205 -8.42 14.44 12.49
CA GLY A 205 -7.87 15.62 11.83
C GLY A 205 -8.00 16.87 12.72
N LEU A 206 -7.43 16.82 13.93
CA LEU A 206 -7.61 17.85 14.96
C LEU A 206 -7.30 19.26 14.45
N LEU A 207 -6.24 19.40 13.66
CA LEU A 207 -5.79 20.68 13.13
C LEU A 207 -6.47 20.98 11.78
N ILE A 208 -6.33 20.04 10.82
CA ILE A 208 -6.79 20.25 9.45
C ILE A 208 -8.31 20.34 9.32
N GLU A 209 -9.05 19.59 10.16
CA GLU A 209 -10.51 19.58 10.09
C GLU A 209 -11.18 20.29 11.26
N GLN A 210 -10.89 19.89 12.51
CA GLN A 210 -11.63 20.44 13.64
C GLN A 210 -11.34 21.93 13.85
N ALA A 211 -10.09 22.39 13.62
CA ALA A 211 -9.72 23.78 13.74
C ALA A 211 -9.86 24.56 12.43
N LEU A 212 -9.42 23.99 11.30
CA LEU A 212 -9.35 24.71 10.02
C LEU A 212 -10.55 24.43 9.07
N HIS A 213 -11.45 23.53 9.42
CA HIS A 213 -12.68 23.20 8.68
C HIS A 213 -12.45 22.97 7.18
N THR A 214 -11.45 22.18 6.85
CA THR A 214 -11.00 21.99 5.47
C THR A 214 -12.01 21.23 4.61
N GLY A 215 -12.81 20.35 5.22
CA GLY A 215 -13.80 19.51 4.57
C GLY A 215 -13.21 18.20 4.04
N TYR A 216 -14.12 17.27 3.72
CA TYR A 216 -13.81 15.91 3.34
C TYR A 216 -14.61 15.49 2.12
N ASP A 217 -14.00 14.77 1.19
CA ASP A 217 -14.63 14.13 0.05
C ASP A 217 -14.85 12.65 0.39
N ASP A 218 -16.11 12.27 0.61
CA ASP A 218 -16.54 10.92 0.95
C ASP A 218 -16.66 10.05 -0.30
N TRP A 219 -15.97 8.90 -0.32
CA TRP A 219 -15.92 7.94 -1.42
C TRP A 219 -16.57 6.58 -1.09
N THR A 220 -17.38 6.52 -0.02
CA THR A 220 -18.04 5.29 0.44
C THR A 220 -19.01 4.70 -0.58
N HIS A 221 -19.48 5.50 -1.52
CA HIS A 221 -20.30 5.03 -2.65
C HIS A 221 -19.50 4.22 -3.69
N TRP A 222 -18.17 4.30 -3.70
CA TRP A 222 -17.29 3.46 -4.53
C TRP A 222 -16.58 2.37 -3.72
N LEU A 223 -16.20 2.70 -2.50
CA LEU A 223 -15.48 1.82 -1.58
C LEU A 223 -16.32 1.67 -0.30
N PRO A 224 -17.30 0.74 -0.33
CA PRO A 224 -18.40 0.73 0.64
C PRO A 224 -18.05 0.15 2.01
N CYS A 225 -16.80 -0.28 2.23
CA CYS A 225 -16.35 -0.70 3.53
C CYS A 225 -16.15 0.50 4.46
N ASP A 226 -16.64 0.37 5.70
CA ASP A 226 -16.61 1.42 6.73
C ASP A 226 -16.04 0.95 8.07
N ARG A 227 -15.68 -0.33 8.16
CA ARG A 227 -15.12 -0.93 9.37
C ARG A 227 -14.03 -1.93 9.05
N ALA A 228 -13.14 -2.11 10.02
CA ALA A 228 -12.19 -3.22 10.06
C ALA A 228 -12.21 -3.85 11.45
N MET A 229 -12.21 -5.17 11.51
CA MET A 229 -11.99 -5.93 12.73
C MET A 229 -10.62 -6.59 12.63
N ALA A 230 -9.75 -6.39 13.61
CA ALA A 230 -8.36 -6.79 13.55
C ALA A 230 -7.94 -7.60 14.78
N VAL A 231 -7.17 -8.67 14.57
CA VAL A 231 -6.70 -9.57 15.63
C VAL A 231 -5.34 -10.18 15.28
N PRO A 232 -4.34 -10.17 16.17
CA PRO A 232 -3.13 -10.94 16.00
C PRO A 232 -3.39 -12.41 16.34
N SER A 233 -2.72 -13.33 15.64
CA SER A 233 -2.73 -14.77 15.96
C SER A 233 -1.32 -15.32 16.05
N GLU A 234 -1.20 -16.49 16.65
CA GLU A 234 0.05 -17.26 16.63
C GLU A 234 0.53 -17.50 15.20
N LYS A 235 1.84 -17.54 15.04
CA LYS A 235 2.47 -17.94 13.77
C LYS A 235 2.28 -19.45 13.57
N VAL A 236 1.78 -19.82 12.41
CA VAL A 236 1.66 -21.22 11.99
C VAL A 236 2.47 -21.44 10.71
N GLY A 237 3.51 -22.25 10.80
CA GLY A 237 4.38 -22.58 9.68
C GLY A 237 5.29 -21.43 9.23
N PRO A 238 5.97 -21.60 8.07
CA PRO A 238 6.84 -20.60 7.48
C PRO A 238 6.09 -19.34 7.07
N ALA A 239 6.70 -18.17 7.28
CA ALA A 239 6.14 -16.91 6.79
C ALA A 239 6.16 -16.86 5.25
N THR A 240 5.02 -16.62 4.63
CA THR A 240 4.94 -16.45 3.18
C THR A 240 5.53 -15.10 2.76
N PRO A 241 6.23 -15.01 1.59
CA PRO A 241 6.74 -13.73 1.09
C PRO A 241 5.64 -12.92 0.37
N TYR A 242 4.42 -12.92 0.90
CA TYR A 242 3.27 -12.17 0.38
C TYR A 242 2.19 -12.01 1.44
N THR A 243 1.39 -10.97 1.28
CA THR A 243 0.14 -10.77 2.02
C THR A 243 -0.97 -11.55 1.30
N ARG A 244 -1.89 -12.18 2.05
CA ARG A 244 -3.11 -12.75 1.45
C ARG A 244 -4.31 -11.84 1.69
N SER A 245 -5.07 -11.57 0.64
CA SER A 245 -6.35 -10.87 0.66
C SER A 245 -7.45 -11.82 0.18
N THR A 246 -8.31 -12.26 1.10
CA THR A 246 -9.41 -13.19 0.78
C THR A 246 -10.73 -12.44 0.78
N ALA A 247 -11.42 -12.37 -0.35
CA ALA A 247 -12.74 -11.78 -0.44
C ALA A 247 -13.77 -12.61 0.36
N ARG A 248 -14.59 -11.92 1.15
CA ARG A 248 -15.62 -12.50 2.03
C ARG A 248 -17.01 -12.02 1.61
N ALA A 249 -18.02 -12.32 2.40
CA ALA A 249 -19.43 -12.01 2.06
C ALA A 249 -19.69 -10.51 1.86
N ALA A 250 -19.03 -9.63 2.63
CA ALA A 250 -19.25 -8.19 2.56
C ALA A 250 -17.96 -7.39 2.81
N GLY A 251 -16.90 -7.73 2.09
CA GLY A 251 -15.56 -7.15 2.21
C GLY A 251 -14.47 -8.20 2.05
N TRP A 252 -13.33 -8.05 2.74
CA TRP A 252 -12.19 -8.93 2.57
C TRP A 252 -11.36 -9.07 3.85
N GLN A 253 -10.70 -10.23 3.99
CA GLN A 253 -9.86 -10.57 5.13
C GLN A 253 -8.38 -10.54 4.70
N TRP A 254 -7.53 -9.84 5.48
CA TRP A 254 -6.08 -9.89 5.30
C TRP A 254 -5.41 -10.91 6.20
N ARG A 255 -4.26 -11.39 5.75
CA ARG A 255 -3.30 -12.14 6.52
C ARG A 255 -1.89 -11.61 6.21
N ILE A 256 -1.18 -11.15 7.24
CA ILE A 256 0.14 -10.55 7.18
C ILE A 256 1.08 -11.35 8.09
N PRO A 257 1.96 -12.21 7.53
CA PRO A 257 2.85 -13.03 8.32
C PRO A 257 4.07 -12.22 8.78
N LEU A 258 4.33 -12.22 10.07
CA LEU A 258 5.52 -11.63 10.70
C LEU A 258 6.44 -12.75 11.23
N GLN A 259 7.64 -12.40 11.72
CA GLN A 259 8.55 -13.41 12.28
C GLN A 259 7.99 -14.07 13.54
N HIS A 260 7.23 -13.36 14.36
CA HIS A 260 6.75 -13.82 15.68
C HIS A 260 5.24 -14.10 15.76
N ARG A 261 4.43 -13.58 14.85
CA ARG A 261 2.96 -13.70 14.85
C ARG A 261 2.39 -13.47 13.45
N THR A 262 1.10 -13.65 13.29
CA THR A 262 0.38 -13.27 12.07
C THR A 262 -0.61 -12.15 12.41
N GLY A 263 -0.58 -11.06 11.62
CA GLY A 263 -1.61 -10.04 11.66
C GLY A 263 -2.80 -10.44 10.80
N ASN A 264 -4.00 -10.43 11.35
CA ASN A 264 -5.23 -10.74 10.64
C ASN A 264 -6.25 -9.64 10.84
N GLY A 265 -7.17 -9.52 9.89
CA GLY A 265 -8.36 -8.71 10.07
C GLY A 265 -9.29 -8.79 8.88
N TYR A 266 -10.48 -8.23 9.06
CA TYR A 266 -11.54 -8.23 8.08
C TYR A 266 -12.02 -6.78 7.89
N VAL A 267 -11.81 -6.23 6.69
CA VAL A 267 -12.40 -4.97 6.23
C VAL A 267 -13.78 -5.27 5.68
N TYR A 268 -14.81 -4.57 6.15
CA TYR A 268 -16.19 -4.90 5.81
C TYR A 268 -17.11 -3.69 5.78
N SER A 269 -18.25 -3.86 5.13
CA SER A 269 -19.32 -2.88 5.10
C SER A 269 -20.40 -3.24 6.12
N SER A 270 -20.56 -2.40 7.13
CA SER A 270 -21.60 -2.59 8.18
C SER A 270 -23.03 -2.50 7.64
N LYS A 271 -23.21 -2.03 6.41
CA LYS A 271 -24.49 -2.04 5.69
C LYS A 271 -24.93 -3.46 5.30
N TYR A 272 -23.99 -4.39 5.10
CA TYR A 272 -24.27 -5.70 4.51
C TYR A 272 -23.97 -6.87 5.45
N ILE A 273 -23.25 -6.65 6.55
CA ILE A 273 -22.90 -7.70 7.52
C ILE A 273 -22.79 -7.10 8.93
N SER A 274 -23.18 -7.86 9.94
CA SER A 274 -23.08 -7.47 11.34
C SER A 274 -21.67 -7.67 11.91
N ASP A 275 -21.32 -6.91 12.95
CA ASP A 275 -20.05 -7.06 13.66
C ASP A 275 -19.87 -8.49 14.24
N ASP A 276 -20.96 -9.11 14.73
CA ASP A 276 -20.95 -10.49 15.26
C ASP A 276 -20.67 -11.55 14.19
N GLU A 277 -21.20 -11.38 12.99
CA GLU A 277 -20.93 -12.29 11.86
C GLU A 277 -19.49 -12.13 11.37
N VAL A 278 -18.98 -10.90 11.32
CA VAL A 278 -17.57 -10.62 11.01
C VAL A 278 -16.66 -11.26 12.05
N HIS A 279 -16.99 -11.12 13.35
CA HIS A 279 -16.23 -11.75 14.43
C HIS A 279 -16.17 -13.27 14.25
N ARG A 280 -17.30 -13.93 14.07
CA ARG A 280 -17.35 -15.39 13.85
C ARG A 280 -16.54 -15.81 12.63
N THR A 281 -16.69 -15.08 11.50
CA THR A 281 -15.97 -15.36 10.27
C THR A 281 -14.48 -15.18 10.43
N LEU A 282 -14.03 -14.07 11.04
CA LEU A 282 -12.62 -13.80 11.26
C LEU A 282 -11.98 -14.86 12.16
N MET A 283 -12.60 -15.16 13.30
CA MET A 283 -12.07 -16.12 14.27
C MET A 283 -12.02 -17.56 13.73
N SER A 284 -13.01 -17.98 12.94
CA SER A 284 -13.04 -19.33 12.33
C SER A 284 -12.05 -19.49 11.18
N ASN A 285 -11.46 -18.40 10.67
CA ASN A 285 -10.50 -18.40 9.56
C ASN A 285 -9.08 -18.00 9.99
N LEU A 286 -8.78 -17.99 11.27
CA LEU A 286 -7.41 -17.87 11.77
C LEU A 286 -6.69 -19.22 11.60
N ASP A 287 -5.39 -19.17 11.26
CA ASP A 287 -4.58 -20.39 11.19
C ASP A 287 -4.09 -20.84 12.59
N GLY A 288 -3.81 -19.89 13.48
CA GLY A 288 -3.35 -20.10 14.86
C GLY A 288 -4.31 -19.48 15.87
N HIS A 289 -4.08 -19.73 17.15
CA HIS A 289 -4.87 -19.13 18.22
C HIS A 289 -4.75 -17.61 18.25
N ALA A 290 -5.85 -16.92 18.53
CA ALA A 290 -5.84 -15.47 18.73
C ALA A 290 -4.98 -15.11 19.94
N LEU A 291 -4.15 -14.07 19.81
CA LEU A 291 -3.26 -13.56 20.85
C LEU A 291 -3.88 -12.39 21.65
N ALA A 292 -5.00 -11.87 21.19
CA ALA A 292 -5.75 -10.79 21.83
C ALA A 292 -7.22 -10.79 21.37
N GLU A 293 -8.05 -10.05 22.09
CA GLU A 293 -9.42 -9.78 21.65
C GLU A 293 -9.44 -8.95 20.37
N PRO A 294 -10.33 -9.26 19.38
CA PRO A 294 -10.47 -8.46 18.19
C PRO A 294 -10.86 -7.02 18.47
N ARG A 295 -10.27 -6.07 17.73
CA ARG A 295 -10.57 -4.65 17.83
C ARG A 295 -11.29 -4.16 16.59
N ILE A 296 -12.36 -3.40 16.77
CA ILE A 296 -13.10 -2.75 15.68
C ILE A 296 -12.57 -1.33 15.48
N LEU A 297 -12.23 -1.02 14.24
CA LEU A 297 -11.89 0.31 13.77
C LEU A 297 -12.99 0.79 12.82
N LYS A 298 -13.46 2.01 13.00
CA LYS A 298 -14.45 2.67 12.11
C LYS A 298 -13.75 3.75 11.31
N PHE A 299 -14.08 3.85 10.04
CA PHE A 299 -13.48 4.84 9.15
C PHE A 299 -14.47 5.27 8.07
N THR A 300 -14.16 6.38 7.42
CA THR A 300 -14.82 6.83 6.19
C THR A 300 -13.76 6.86 5.10
N THR A 301 -13.96 6.10 4.03
CA THR A 301 -13.05 6.14 2.87
C THR A 301 -13.20 7.46 2.13
N GLY A 302 -12.08 8.12 1.88
CA GLY A 302 -12.07 9.43 1.23
C GLY A 302 -10.80 10.22 1.50
N ARG A 303 -10.83 11.51 1.20
CA ARG A 303 -9.72 12.43 1.39
C ARG A 303 -10.14 13.80 1.87
N ARG A 304 -9.23 14.56 2.47
CA ARG A 304 -9.46 16.00 2.70
C ARG A 304 -9.55 16.73 1.37
N ARG A 305 -10.39 17.78 1.31
CA ARG A 305 -10.49 18.65 0.13
C ARG A 305 -9.19 19.42 -0.13
N LYS A 306 -8.44 19.72 0.94
CA LYS A 306 -7.08 20.24 0.90
C LYS A 306 -6.21 19.46 1.88
N PHE A 307 -5.07 19.01 1.44
CA PHE A 307 -4.06 18.34 2.27
C PHE A 307 -3.18 19.35 3.00
N TRP A 308 -3.01 20.52 2.41
CA TRP A 308 -2.34 21.67 3.00
C TRP A 308 -3.30 22.84 3.01
N ASN A 309 -3.62 23.35 4.21
CA ASN A 309 -4.47 24.52 4.43
C ASN A 309 -3.75 25.48 5.38
N ARG A 310 -3.52 26.73 4.93
CA ARG A 310 -2.76 27.75 5.68
C ARG A 310 -1.37 27.21 6.07
N ASN A 311 -1.04 27.17 7.36
CA ASN A 311 0.22 26.63 7.88
C ASN A 311 0.07 25.21 8.46
N CYS A 312 -0.92 24.44 8.00
CA CYS A 312 -1.14 23.07 8.43
C CYS A 312 -1.14 22.10 7.24
N VAL A 313 -0.31 21.07 7.33
CA VAL A 313 -0.25 19.95 6.37
C VAL A 313 -0.73 18.69 7.05
N ALA A 314 -1.78 18.06 6.51
CA ALA A 314 -2.27 16.79 6.98
C ALA A 314 -1.49 15.63 6.32
N ILE A 315 -1.01 14.69 7.13
CA ILE A 315 -0.30 13.49 6.68
C ILE A 315 -0.88 12.26 7.37
N GLY A 316 -0.94 11.14 6.65
CA GLY A 316 -1.52 9.90 7.15
C GLY A 316 -3.04 9.97 7.25
N LEU A 317 -3.63 9.35 8.28
CA LEU A 317 -5.09 9.26 8.42
C LEU A 317 -5.78 10.62 8.56
N ALA A 318 -5.06 11.66 8.95
CA ALA A 318 -5.60 13.02 8.99
C ALA A 318 -5.82 13.61 7.59
N SER A 319 -5.06 13.17 6.59
CA SER A 319 -5.18 13.62 5.20
C SER A 319 -6.27 12.91 4.40
N GLY A 320 -6.64 11.72 4.82
CA GLY A 320 -7.61 10.85 4.17
C GLY A 320 -7.31 9.39 4.46
N PHE A 321 -8.21 8.52 4.06
CA PHE A 321 -8.06 7.09 4.24
C PHE A 321 -8.65 6.31 3.07
N MET A 322 -7.94 5.32 2.65
CA MET A 322 -8.40 4.24 1.79
C MET A 322 -8.01 2.92 2.45
N GLU A 323 -8.90 1.95 2.36
CA GLU A 323 -8.66 0.63 2.92
C GLU A 323 -7.33 0.03 2.43
N PRO A 324 -6.62 -0.76 3.26
CA PRO A 324 -5.25 -1.16 2.98
C PRO A 324 -5.13 -2.34 2.00
N LEU A 325 -6.06 -2.49 1.05
CA LEU A 325 -6.11 -3.61 0.09
C LEU A 325 -4.80 -3.76 -0.70
N GLU A 326 -4.22 -2.63 -1.14
CA GLU A 326 -2.96 -2.56 -1.85
C GLU A 326 -1.80 -2.01 -1.00
N ALA A 327 -2.01 -1.95 0.33
CA ALA A 327 -0.99 -1.52 1.30
C ALA A 327 -0.45 -0.10 1.06
N THR A 328 -1.30 0.83 0.60
CA THR A 328 -0.89 2.18 0.17
C THR A 328 -0.82 3.21 1.29
N SER A 329 -1.31 2.91 2.50
CA SER A 329 -1.39 3.90 3.59
C SER A 329 -0.04 4.48 3.98
N ILE A 330 0.99 3.63 4.18
CA ILE A 330 2.35 4.08 4.52
C ILE A 330 3.01 4.79 3.33
N TYR A 331 2.75 4.35 2.10
CA TYR A 331 3.21 5.03 0.89
C TYR A 331 2.68 6.46 0.81
N LEU A 332 1.39 6.69 1.06
CA LEU A 332 0.80 8.03 1.07
C LEU A 332 1.40 8.94 2.15
N ILE A 333 1.81 8.38 3.30
CA ILE A 333 2.58 9.12 4.31
C ILE A 333 3.93 9.54 3.73
N GLN A 334 4.66 8.62 3.11
CA GLN A 334 5.98 8.88 2.51
C GLN A 334 5.92 9.91 1.39
N SER A 335 4.97 9.76 0.48
CA SER A 335 4.73 10.69 -0.63
C SER A 335 4.37 12.08 -0.11
N GLY A 336 3.48 12.18 0.89
CA GLY A 336 3.13 13.44 1.54
C GLY A 336 4.35 14.13 2.18
N ILE A 337 5.19 13.38 2.89
CA ILE A 337 6.43 13.89 3.49
C ILE A 337 7.41 14.37 2.40
N GLY A 338 7.66 13.54 1.39
CA GLY A 338 8.58 13.88 0.29
C GLY A 338 8.11 15.12 -0.46
N ARG A 339 6.81 15.23 -0.72
CA ARG A 339 6.20 16.42 -1.35
C ARG A 339 6.36 17.66 -0.48
N LEU A 340 6.15 17.55 0.84
CA LEU A 340 6.35 18.64 1.78
C LEU A 340 7.82 19.12 1.78
N ILE A 341 8.77 18.21 1.83
CA ILE A 341 10.20 18.56 1.80
C ILE A 341 10.55 19.28 0.49
N ASN A 342 10.06 18.81 -0.66
CA ASN A 342 10.31 19.44 -1.96
C ASN A 342 9.63 20.80 -2.13
N LEU A 343 8.52 21.03 -1.44
CA LEU A 343 7.75 22.29 -1.46
C LEU A 343 7.82 23.03 -0.12
N MET A 344 8.90 22.81 0.66
CA MET A 344 9.06 23.44 1.98
C MET A 344 8.81 24.94 1.89
N PRO A 345 7.88 25.50 2.69
CA PRO A 345 7.58 26.91 2.63
C PRO A 345 8.64 27.76 3.33
N ASP A 346 8.75 28.99 2.90
CA ASP A 346 9.25 30.06 3.75
C ASP A 346 8.14 30.57 4.72
N ARG A 347 8.44 31.58 5.53
CA ARG A 347 7.48 32.15 6.49
C ARG A 347 6.28 32.86 5.85
N ASN A 348 6.29 33.06 4.52
CA ASN A 348 5.19 33.73 3.81
C ASN A 348 4.13 32.75 3.33
N PHE A 349 4.40 31.44 3.36
CA PHE A 349 3.47 30.39 2.93
C PHE A 349 2.86 30.65 1.55
N SER A 350 3.71 30.71 0.52
CA SER A 350 3.30 30.98 -0.85
C SER A 350 2.10 30.14 -1.30
N PRO A 351 0.99 30.79 -1.73
CA PRO A 351 -0.18 30.06 -2.23
C PRO A 351 0.14 29.12 -3.40
N VAL A 352 1.14 29.46 -4.20
CA VAL A 352 1.57 28.64 -5.36
C VAL A 352 2.12 27.29 -4.92
N LEU A 353 2.89 27.25 -3.82
CA LEU A 353 3.43 26.00 -3.27
C LEU A 353 2.29 25.15 -2.66
N ILE A 354 1.38 25.80 -1.91
CA ILE A 354 0.22 25.16 -1.31
C ILE A 354 -0.67 24.55 -2.39
N ASP A 355 -0.99 25.28 -3.45
CA ASP A 355 -1.80 24.80 -4.56
C ASP A 355 -1.12 23.63 -5.29
N ARG A 356 0.19 23.70 -5.51
CA ARG A 356 0.94 22.61 -6.15
C ARG A 356 0.89 21.34 -5.29
N TYR A 357 1.13 21.47 -3.99
CA TYR A 357 1.03 20.35 -3.05
C TYR A 357 -0.34 19.69 -3.11
N ASN A 358 -1.41 20.49 -2.99
CA ASN A 358 -2.78 20.01 -2.99
C ASN A 358 -3.17 19.30 -4.29
N LYS A 359 -2.80 19.87 -5.44
CA LYS A 359 -3.07 19.26 -6.77
C LYS A 359 -2.39 17.90 -6.92
N GLN A 360 -1.10 17.80 -6.57
CA GLN A 360 -0.36 16.55 -6.69
C GLN A 360 -0.89 15.48 -5.71
N ALA A 361 -1.20 15.87 -4.46
CA ALA A 361 -1.75 14.95 -3.48
C ALA A 361 -3.15 14.46 -3.89
N ALA A 362 -4.01 15.34 -4.39
CA ALA A 362 -5.34 14.98 -4.87
C ALA A 362 -5.28 13.97 -6.03
N PHE A 363 -4.43 14.26 -7.02
CA PHE A 363 -4.21 13.37 -8.16
C PHE A 363 -3.76 11.97 -7.71
N GLU A 364 -2.77 11.89 -6.84
CA GLU A 364 -2.25 10.62 -6.32
C GLU A 364 -3.33 9.80 -5.58
N PHE A 365 -4.09 10.46 -4.69
CA PHE A 365 -5.20 9.80 -3.99
C PHE A 365 -6.27 9.28 -4.95
N GLU A 366 -6.63 10.05 -5.98
CA GLU A 366 -7.64 9.66 -6.96
C GLU A 366 -7.17 8.49 -7.83
N ARG A 367 -5.90 8.46 -8.26
CA ARG A 367 -5.36 7.33 -9.04
C ARG A 367 -5.29 6.04 -8.21
N ILE A 368 -4.91 6.12 -6.95
CA ILE A 368 -4.93 4.97 -6.03
C ILE A 368 -6.37 4.52 -5.78
N ARG A 369 -7.31 5.45 -5.53
CA ARG A 369 -8.74 5.16 -5.40
C ARG A 369 -9.27 4.37 -6.60
N ASP A 370 -8.97 4.81 -7.81
CA ASP A 370 -9.45 4.18 -9.04
C ASP A 370 -8.93 2.75 -9.17
N PHE A 371 -7.68 2.51 -8.78
CA PHE A 371 -7.13 1.15 -8.75
C PHE A 371 -7.78 0.26 -7.67
N LEU A 372 -8.13 0.82 -6.51
CA LEU A 372 -8.88 0.08 -5.49
C LEU A 372 -10.32 -0.23 -5.96
N ILE A 373 -10.99 0.74 -6.59
CA ILE A 373 -12.32 0.53 -7.18
C ILE A 373 -12.29 -0.60 -8.22
N LEU A 374 -11.22 -0.70 -9.02
CA LEU A 374 -11.06 -1.76 -10.00
C LEU A 374 -11.21 -3.15 -9.36
N HIS A 375 -10.60 -3.40 -8.19
CA HIS A 375 -10.68 -4.70 -7.52
C HIS A 375 -12.11 -5.08 -7.16
N TYR A 376 -12.93 -4.13 -6.72
CA TYR A 376 -14.33 -4.35 -6.38
C TYR A 376 -15.22 -4.45 -7.60
N PHE A 377 -14.99 -3.63 -8.61
CA PHE A 377 -15.81 -3.57 -9.82
C PHE A 377 -15.56 -4.76 -10.76
N ALA A 378 -14.31 -5.20 -10.89
CA ALA A 378 -13.92 -6.26 -11.84
C ALA A 378 -14.36 -7.67 -11.38
N THR A 379 -15.26 -7.79 -10.44
CA THR A 379 -15.76 -9.07 -9.93
C THR A 379 -16.89 -9.65 -10.78
N GLU A 380 -16.89 -10.96 -10.95
CA GLU A 380 -18.04 -11.71 -11.47
C GLU A 380 -18.94 -12.25 -10.35
N ARG A 381 -18.58 -12.03 -9.09
CA ARG A 381 -19.37 -12.46 -7.93
C ARG A 381 -20.71 -11.74 -7.87
N ARG A 382 -21.76 -12.52 -7.59
CA ARG A 382 -23.13 -12.03 -7.40
C ARG A 382 -23.83 -12.78 -6.25
N ASP A 383 -23.04 -13.51 -5.47
CA ASP A 383 -23.48 -14.41 -4.39
C ASP A 383 -24.00 -13.65 -3.16
N THR A 384 -23.64 -12.38 -3.01
CA THR A 384 -24.15 -11.53 -1.91
C THR A 384 -24.58 -10.15 -2.41
N PRO A 385 -25.45 -9.43 -1.67
CA PRO A 385 -25.84 -8.06 -2.03
C PRO A 385 -24.67 -7.09 -2.12
N PHE A 386 -23.61 -7.29 -1.31
CA PHE A 386 -22.39 -6.50 -1.37
C PHE A 386 -21.68 -6.62 -2.72
N TRP A 387 -21.43 -7.86 -3.18
CA TRP A 387 -20.76 -8.09 -4.47
C TRP A 387 -21.64 -7.76 -5.66
N GLN A 388 -22.96 -7.87 -5.52
CA GLN A 388 -23.92 -7.38 -6.54
C GLN A 388 -23.78 -5.87 -6.71
N TYR A 389 -23.73 -5.11 -5.59
CA TYR A 389 -23.51 -3.67 -5.61
C TYR A 389 -22.17 -3.33 -6.25
N CYS A 390 -21.06 -3.90 -5.78
CA CYS A 390 -19.72 -3.60 -6.26
C CYS A 390 -19.56 -3.83 -7.77
N GLY A 391 -20.06 -4.96 -8.27
CA GLY A 391 -19.93 -5.31 -9.70
C GLY A 391 -20.89 -4.58 -10.64
N THR A 392 -21.77 -3.69 -10.12
CA THR A 392 -22.76 -2.93 -10.92
C THR A 392 -22.75 -1.44 -10.64
N MET A 393 -21.93 -0.97 -9.69
CA MET A 393 -21.85 0.46 -9.35
C MET A 393 -21.31 1.30 -10.52
N GLN A 394 -21.71 2.56 -10.56
CA GLN A 394 -21.09 3.53 -11.46
C GLN A 394 -19.66 3.82 -10.96
N ILE A 395 -18.71 3.77 -11.87
CA ILE A 395 -17.29 4.01 -11.57
C ILE A 395 -16.83 5.33 -12.18
N PRO A 396 -15.70 5.92 -11.70
CA PRO A 396 -15.11 7.10 -12.32
C PRO A 396 -14.84 6.92 -13.81
N GLU A 397 -15.08 7.97 -14.59
CA GLU A 397 -14.94 7.93 -16.07
C GLU A 397 -13.56 7.48 -16.53
N GLN A 398 -12.50 8.03 -15.91
CA GLN A 398 -11.11 7.63 -16.19
C GLN A 398 -10.89 6.12 -16.00
N LEU A 399 -11.44 5.55 -14.93
CA LEU A 399 -11.35 4.10 -14.69
C LEU A 399 -12.13 3.31 -15.74
N ALA A 400 -13.33 3.79 -16.10
CA ALA A 400 -14.14 3.15 -17.14
C ALA A 400 -13.43 3.14 -18.50
N ASP A 401 -12.73 4.23 -18.83
CA ASP A 401 -11.95 4.33 -20.07
C ASP A 401 -10.78 3.35 -20.07
N ASN A 402 -10.02 3.27 -18.98
CA ASN A 402 -8.94 2.32 -18.84
C ASN A 402 -9.42 0.86 -18.96
N ILE A 403 -10.56 0.53 -18.35
CA ILE A 403 -11.16 -0.80 -18.45
C ILE A 403 -11.60 -1.09 -19.90
N ARG A 404 -12.25 -0.13 -20.58
CA ARG A 404 -12.67 -0.30 -21.98
C ARG A 404 -11.47 -0.56 -22.90
N LEU A 405 -10.41 0.26 -22.76
CA LEU A 405 -9.20 0.12 -23.57
C LEU A 405 -8.52 -1.23 -23.32
N PHE A 406 -8.42 -1.64 -22.06
CA PHE A 406 -7.81 -2.93 -21.73
C PHE A 406 -8.63 -4.10 -22.28
N ARG A 407 -9.94 -4.12 -22.06
CA ARG A 407 -10.83 -5.19 -22.57
C ARG A 407 -10.84 -5.27 -24.09
N ASP A 408 -10.65 -4.15 -24.79
CA ASP A 408 -10.54 -4.13 -26.24
C ASP A 408 -9.22 -4.76 -26.71
N SER A 409 -8.08 -4.36 -26.16
CA SER A 409 -6.78 -4.64 -26.79
C SER A 409 -5.62 -4.93 -25.82
N GLY A 410 -5.90 -5.17 -24.54
CA GLY A 410 -4.88 -5.42 -23.51
C GLY A 410 -3.95 -4.24 -23.25
N ARG A 411 -4.34 -3.02 -23.66
CA ARG A 411 -3.52 -1.82 -23.52
C ARG A 411 -3.91 -1.03 -22.27
N PHE A 412 -2.91 -0.43 -21.67
CA PHE A 412 -3.07 0.53 -20.59
C PHE A 412 -1.96 1.58 -20.68
N PHE A 413 -2.32 2.84 -20.49
CA PHE A 413 -1.37 3.95 -20.45
C PHE A 413 -1.61 4.76 -19.20
N ARG A 414 -0.52 5.16 -18.53
CA ARG A 414 -0.58 6.13 -17.44
C ARG A 414 -0.64 7.54 -18.00
N ASP A 415 -1.45 8.39 -17.40
CA ASP A 415 -1.53 9.80 -17.80
C ASP A 415 -0.36 10.61 -17.23
N ALA A 416 0.24 10.14 -16.14
CA ALA A 416 1.36 10.76 -15.46
C ALA A 416 2.17 9.71 -14.69
N ASP A 417 3.01 10.15 -13.76
CA ASP A 417 3.77 9.26 -12.86
C ASP A 417 2.87 8.70 -11.75
N GLU A 418 2.01 7.76 -12.11
CA GLU A 418 1.10 7.07 -11.20
C GLU A 418 1.80 5.91 -10.51
N MET A 419 1.37 5.61 -9.27
CA MET A 419 1.93 4.54 -8.47
C MET A 419 1.83 3.16 -9.16
N PHE A 420 0.65 2.84 -9.71
CA PHE A 420 0.39 1.56 -10.34
C PHE A 420 0.68 1.61 -11.84
N ALA A 421 1.75 0.92 -12.25
CA ALA A 421 2.19 0.83 -13.63
C ALA A 421 1.45 -0.29 -14.40
N LEU A 422 1.70 -0.37 -15.71
CA LEU A 422 1.13 -1.38 -16.60
C LEU A 422 1.15 -2.81 -16.04
N PRO A 423 2.25 -3.34 -15.44
CA PRO A 423 2.24 -4.69 -14.88
C PRO A 423 1.16 -4.91 -13.80
N SER A 424 0.90 -3.89 -12.96
CA SER A 424 -0.13 -3.97 -11.92
C SER A 424 -1.53 -4.09 -12.53
N TRP A 425 -1.84 -3.25 -13.50
CA TRP A 425 -3.13 -3.29 -14.20
C TRP A 425 -3.36 -4.60 -14.94
N VAL A 426 -2.34 -5.11 -15.65
CA VAL A 426 -2.43 -6.40 -16.36
C VAL A 426 -2.70 -7.54 -15.37
N GLN A 427 -1.93 -7.61 -14.26
CA GLN A 427 -2.10 -8.68 -13.26
C GLN A 427 -3.50 -8.68 -12.63
N VAL A 428 -3.99 -7.51 -12.22
CA VAL A 428 -5.30 -7.41 -11.56
C VAL A 428 -6.43 -7.65 -12.55
N MET A 429 -6.42 -7.04 -13.73
CA MET A 429 -7.48 -7.25 -14.72
C MET A 429 -7.54 -8.69 -15.22
N MET A 430 -6.40 -9.29 -15.56
CA MET A 430 -6.35 -10.69 -15.96
C MET A 430 -6.74 -11.63 -14.82
N GLY A 431 -6.24 -11.36 -13.60
CA GLY A 431 -6.55 -12.14 -12.41
C GLY A 431 -8.03 -12.11 -12.04
N GLN A 432 -8.73 -11.02 -12.34
CA GLN A 432 -10.17 -10.89 -12.16
C GLN A 432 -10.97 -11.15 -13.45
N ARG A 433 -10.37 -11.85 -14.40
CA ARG A 433 -11.01 -12.39 -15.61
C ARG A 433 -11.45 -11.33 -16.63
N PHE A 434 -10.90 -10.12 -16.55
CA PHE A 434 -11.06 -9.13 -17.62
C PHE A 434 -10.10 -9.45 -18.77
N VAL A 435 -10.47 -10.46 -19.55
CA VAL A 435 -9.66 -10.92 -20.69
C VAL A 435 -9.88 -10.00 -21.89
N PRO A 436 -8.83 -9.43 -22.49
CA PRO A 436 -8.93 -8.66 -23.73
C PRO A 436 -9.47 -9.49 -24.89
N THR A 437 -10.19 -8.84 -25.81
CA THR A 437 -10.72 -9.51 -27.00
C THR A 437 -9.70 -9.65 -28.13
N ARG A 438 -8.65 -8.85 -28.11
CA ARG A 438 -7.56 -8.84 -29.10
C ARG A 438 -6.27 -8.29 -28.51
N TYR A 439 -5.18 -8.48 -29.22
CA TYR A 439 -3.85 -7.99 -28.90
C TYR A 439 -3.38 -6.93 -29.91
N HIS A 440 -2.18 -6.38 -29.71
CA HIS A 440 -1.60 -5.38 -30.62
C HIS A 440 -1.31 -6.00 -32.01
N PRO A 441 -1.83 -5.43 -33.14
CA PRO A 441 -1.69 -6.05 -34.46
C PRO A 441 -0.25 -6.17 -34.94
N ALA A 442 0.67 -5.32 -34.49
CA ALA A 442 2.08 -5.45 -34.84
C ALA A 442 2.74 -6.74 -34.31
N VAL A 443 2.12 -7.45 -33.39
CA VAL A 443 2.59 -8.79 -32.96
C VAL A 443 2.49 -9.81 -34.10
N ASP A 444 1.57 -9.60 -35.03
CA ASP A 444 1.41 -10.49 -36.21
C ASP A 444 2.52 -10.29 -37.28
N LEU A 445 3.32 -9.24 -37.15
CA LEU A 445 4.52 -9.05 -37.97
C LEU A 445 5.69 -9.95 -37.56
N VAL A 446 5.61 -10.53 -36.34
CA VAL A 446 6.59 -11.48 -35.83
C VAL A 446 6.09 -12.89 -36.16
N PRO A 447 6.92 -13.77 -36.76
CA PRO A 447 6.57 -15.16 -37.02
C PRO A 447 6.06 -15.85 -35.73
N GLU A 448 4.99 -16.62 -35.81
CA GLU A 448 4.37 -17.24 -34.64
C GLU A 448 5.37 -18.10 -33.84
N GLN A 449 6.25 -18.81 -34.56
CA GLN A 449 7.27 -19.64 -33.92
C GLN A 449 8.21 -18.81 -33.03
N GLU A 450 8.60 -17.62 -33.46
CA GLU A 450 9.45 -16.72 -32.66
C GLU A 450 8.71 -16.20 -31.42
N VAL A 451 7.40 -15.91 -31.53
CA VAL A 451 6.57 -15.54 -30.37
C VAL A 451 6.48 -16.68 -29.38
N VAL A 452 6.30 -17.92 -29.83
CA VAL A 452 6.28 -19.12 -28.97
C VAL A 452 7.63 -19.27 -28.26
N GLU A 453 8.73 -19.15 -28.97
CA GLU A 453 10.08 -19.26 -28.40
C GLU A 453 10.39 -18.15 -27.38
N LEU A 454 10.01 -16.90 -27.69
CA LEU A 454 10.13 -15.78 -26.78
C LEU A 454 9.40 -16.03 -25.45
N VAL A 455 8.11 -16.37 -25.52
CA VAL A 455 7.27 -16.60 -24.35
C VAL A 455 7.76 -17.81 -23.53
N ALA A 456 8.12 -18.90 -24.19
CA ALA A 456 8.70 -20.08 -23.53
C ALA A 456 10.06 -19.78 -22.88
N SER A 457 10.93 -18.99 -23.53
CA SER A 457 12.21 -18.59 -22.99
C SER A 457 12.07 -17.80 -21.69
N VAL A 458 11.18 -16.80 -21.66
CA VAL A 458 10.90 -16.01 -20.44
C VAL A 458 10.51 -16.91 -19.29
N ARG A 459 9.54 -17.81 -19.48
CA ARG A 459 9.11 -18.76 -18.45
C ARG A 459 10.25 -19.64 -17.94
N ASN A 460 11.05 -20.19 -18.87
CA ASN A 460 12.17 -21.07 -18.51
C ASN A 460 13.28 -20.35 -17.74
N VAL A 461 13.58 -19.09 -18.10
CA VAL A 461 14.56 -18.27 -17.36
C VAL A 461 14.05 -17.99 -15.94
N ILE A 462 12.79 -17.59 -15.79
CA ILE A 462 12.16 -17.34 -14.48
C ILE A 462 12.20 -18.60 -13.61
N ALA A 463 11.82 -19.76 -14.16
CA ALA A 463 11.83 -21.02 -13.42
C ALA A 463 13.23 -21.34 -12.87
N ARG A 464 14.28 -21.19 -13.71
CA ARG A 464 15.69 -21.41 -13.29
C ARG A 464 16.14 -20.38 -12.25
N CYS A 465 15.75 -19.11 -12.38
CA CYS A 465 16.07 -18.09 -11.40
C CYS A 465 15.45 -18.42 -10.04
N VAL A 466 14.19 -18.86 -10.01
CA VAL A 466 13.50 -19.22 -8.76
C VAL A 466 14.11 -20.48 -8.11
N GLU A 467 14.64 -21.42 -8.88
CA GLU A 467 15.29 -22.62 -8.33
C GLU A 467 16.48 -22.29 -7.43
N VAL A 468 17.29 -21.30 -7.78
CA VAL A 468 18.48 -20.89 -7.01
C VAL A 468 18.15 -20.01 -5.81
N MET A 469 16.95 -19.45 -5.72
CA MET A 469 16.54 -18.65 -4.57
C MET A 469 16.36 -19.52 -3.33
N PRO A 470 16.80 -19.07 -2.13
CA PRO A 470 16.49 -19.76 -0.88
C PRO A 470 15.01 -19.67 -0.55
N THR A 471 14.54 -20.48 0.40
CA THR A 471 13.22 -20.23 0.98
C THR A 471 13.23 -18.90 1.75
N HIS A 472 12.06 -18.28 1.86
CA HIS A 472 11.92 -17.01 2.58
C HIS A 472 12.40 -17.13 4.04
N GLU A 473 12.08 -18.24 4.69
CA GLU A 473 12.53 -18.53 6.07
C GLU A 473 14.05 -18.68 6.17
N GLN A 474 14.69 -19.39 5.22
CA GLN A 474 16.15 -19.50 5.15
C GLN A 474 16.82 -18.15 4.95
N PHE A 475 16.22 -17.29 4.10
CA PHE A 475 16.73 -15.94 3.88
C PHE A 475 16.67 -15.11 5.16
N ILE A 476 15.53 -15.06 5.83
CA ILE A 476 15.35 -14.33 7.09
C ILE A 476 16.31 -14.84 8.16
N ALA A 477 16.38 -16.15 8.36
CA ALA A 477 17.24 -16.76 9.38
C ALA A 477 18.74 -16.43 9.19
N ARG A 478 19.15 -16.21 7.95
CA ARG A 478 20.55 -15.88 7.62
C ARG A 478 20.87 -14.39 7.77
N PHE A 479 19.96 -13.50 7.37
CA PHE A 479 20.27 -12.08 7.19
C PHE A 479 19.67 -11.16 8.27
N CYS A 480 18.50 -11.48 8.79
CA CYS A 480 17.77 -10.59 9.67
C CYS A 480 16.87 -11.32 10.69
N PRO A 481 17.36 -12.34 11.40
CA PRO A 481 16.56 -13.02 12.41
C PRO A 481 16.18 -12.03 13.51
N ALA A 482 14.88 -11.96 13.88
CA ALA A 482 14.47 -11.22 15.05
C ALA A 482 14.97 -11.90 16.32
N GLU A 483 15.30 -11.09 17.34
CA GLU A 483 15.65 -11.63 18.64
C GLU A 483 14.45 -12.40 19.24
N ALA A 484 14.75 -13.50 19.93
CA ALA A 484 13.74 -14.24 20.68
C ALA A 484 13.06 -13.30 21.69
N ALA A 485 11.74 -13.40 21.79
CA ALA A 485 10.93 -12.53 22.65
C ALA A 485 11.14 -12.88 24.13
#